data_03c5f251d695a123715f5181ffa013cf
#
_entry.id   03c5f251d695a123715f5181ffa013cf
#
_cell.length_a   1.000
_cell.length_b   1.000
_cell.length_c   1.000
_cell.angle_alpha   90.00
_cell.angle_beta   90.00
_cell.angle_gamma   90.00
#
_symmetry.space_group_name_H-M   'P 1'
#
loop_
_entity.id
_entity.type
_entity.pdbx_description
1 polymer ?
#
loop_
_entity_poly.entity_id
_entity_poly.type
_entity_poly.pdbx_seq_one_letter_code
_entity_poly.pdbx_strand_id
1 'polypeptide(L)'
;MGELLTKQPLVEALCELRFSPSDQWDTALPKRFYAEVKDEFPECTELNPVFQVAVGGQPVDMSEPNKALSRLQLRNKDNSVVVQIGADLLVVHHLQPYTNWENFRDLILRMGSKYVELIGEVKLERVGLRYINHISPPEGRFEIEQFLSVFPILPSPLNLDLAGFSQVYEFQYVQPKAVLKHQTGIVQRGDGKVVLLLDLDFISQGIESIESSNKIFDLSSWFQNWLNQAHDCVEAAFISSLNPDYYESLR
;
A
#
# COMPACT_ATOMS: atom_id res chain seq x y z
N MET A 1 7.24 15.72 -10.25
CA MET A 1 7.66 16.28 -8.94
C MET A 1 6.39 16.81 -8.31
N GLY A 2 5.74 15.98 -7.47
CA GLY A 2 4.50 16.34 -6.79
C GLY A 2 4.75 17.50 -5.83
N GLU A 3 3.83 18.46 -5.80
CA GLU A 3 3.91 19.59 -4.90
C GLU A 3 3.69 19.12 -3.46
N LEU A 4 4.58 19.46 -2.55
CA LEU A 4 4.45 19.06 -1.15
C LEU A 4 3.30 19.85 -0.52
N LEU A 5 2.22 19.17 -0.18
CA LEU A 5 1.07 19.78 0.48
C LEU A 5 1.45 20.16 1.91
N THR A 6 1.03 21.35 2.37
CA THR A 6 1.28 21.80 3.75
C THR A 6 0.45 21.03 4.78
N LYS A 7 -0.71 20.51 4.35
CA LYS A 7 -1.62 19.68 5.15
C LYS A 7 -1.86 18.36 4.42
N GLN A 8 -0.96 17.41 4.60
CA GLN A 8 -1.08 16.13 3.91
C GLN A 8 -2.16 15.24 4.54
N PRO A 9 -3.18 14.81 3.80
CA PRO A 9 -4.15 13.82 4.27
C PRO A 9 -3.58 12.39 4.25
N LEU A 10 -2.42 12.17 3.61
CA LEU A 10 -1.78 10.88 3.48
C LEU A 10 -1.37 10.33 4.85
N VAL A 11 -1.93 9.19 5.25
CA VAL A 11 -1.61 8.50 6.50
C VAL A 11 -0.63 7.36 6.30
N GLU A 12 -0.65 6.76 5.12
CA GLU A 12 0.23 5.65 4.77
C GLU A 12 0.44 5.59 3.25
N ALA A 13 1.68 5.49 2.84
CA ALA A 13 2.08 5.04 1.51
C ALA A 13 2.74 3.67 1.65
N LEU A 14 2.38 2.71 0.79
CA LEU A 14 3.04 1.40 0.82
C LEU A 14 3.30 0.87 -0.60
N CYS A 15 4.40 0.12 -0.72
CA CYS A 15 4.70 -0.66 -1.91
C CYS A 15 4.80 -2.13 -1.53
N GLU A 16 3.98 -2.96 -2.16
CA GLU A 16 3.97 -4.40 -1.98
C GLU A 16 4.57 -5.11 -3.20
N LEU A 17 5.53 -5.98 -2.96
CA LEU A 17 6.10 -6.90 -3.94
C LEU A 17 5.73 -8.32 -3.54
N ARG A 18 5.08 -9.06 -4.45
CA ARG A 18 4.81 -10.50 -4.28
C ARG A 18 5.58 -11.30 -5.29
N PHE A 19 6.20 -12.35 -4.79
CA PHE A 19 7.07 -13.22 -5.56
C PHE A 19 6.50 -14.64 -5.62
N SER A 20 6.82 -15.36 -6.69
CA SER A 20 6.59 -16.81 -6.72
C SER A 20 7.36 -17.47 -5.58
N PRO A 21 6.81 -18.52 -4.97
CA PRO A 21 7.55 -19.34 -4.03
C PRO A 21 8.88 -19.79 -4.64
N SER A 22 9.95 -19.55 -3.90
CA SER A 22 11.31 -19.95 -4.31
C SER A 22 11.72 -21.18 -3.51
N ASP A 23 12.27 -22.19 -4.20
CA ASP A 23 12.88 -23.36 -3.54
C ASP A 23 14.11 -22.97 -2.70
N GLN A 24 14.66 -21.76 -2.93
CA GLN A 24 15.78 -21.20 -2.17
C GLN A 24 15.35 -20.51 -0.87
N TRP A 25 14.04 -20.43 -0.60
CA TRP A 25 13.56 -19.83 0.64
C TRP A 25 14.01 -20.68 1.84
N ASP A 26 14.77 -20.02 2.70
CA ASP A 26 15.21 -20.57 3.98
C ASP A 26 14.56 -19.77 5.11
N THR A 27 14.08 -20.45 6.13
CA THR A 27 13.48 -19.81 7.33
C THR A 27 14.46 -18.88 8.07
N ALA A 28 15.77 -18.97 7.79
CA ALA A 28 16.77 -18.04 8.29
C ALA A 28 16.88 -16.73 7.47
N LEU A 29 16.33 -16.68 6.25
CA LEU A 29 16.39 -15.51 5.37
C LEU A 29 15.86 -14.22 6.00
N PRO A 30 14.68 -14.19 6.65
CA PRO A 30 14.20 -12.99 7.29
C PRO A 30 15.16 -12.47 8.37
N LYS A 31 15.80 -13.37 9.12
CA LYS A 31 16.79 -12.99 10.14
C LYS A 31 18.08 -12.47 9.54
N ARG A 32 18.51 -13.02 8.39
CA ARG A 32 19.67 -12.49 7.65
C ARG A 32 19.36 -11.09 7.10
N PHE A 33 18.18 -10.90 6.51
CA PHE A 33 17.75 -9.58 6.07
C PHE A 33 17.74 -8.57 7.22
N TYR A 34 17.16 -8.95 8.36
CA TYR A 34 17.15 -8.10 9.55
C TYR A 34 18.56 -7.74 10.00
N ALA A 35 19.49 -8.68 10.01
CA ALA A 35 20.87 -8.44 10.42
C ALA A 35 21.57 -7.34 9.59
N GLU A 36 21.21 -7.19 8.31
CA GLU A 36 21.76 -6.16 7.44
C GLU A 36 21.13 -4.77 7.61
N VAL A 37 19.92 -4.71 8.16
CA VAL A 37 19.17 -3.45 8.27
C VAL A 37 18.87 -3.04 9.72
N LYS A 38 19.33 -3.80 10.71
CA LYS A 38 19.01 -3.60 12.14
C LYS A 38 19.41 -2.23 12.71
N ASP A 39 20.42 -1.59 12.15
CA ASP A 39 20.88 -0.28 12.61
C ASP A 39 19.89 0.82 12.21
N GLU A 40 19.22 0.63 11.07
CA GLU A 40 18.16 1.51 10.58
C GLU A 40 16.77 1.11 11.14
N PHE A 41 16.52 -0.20 11.27
CA PHE A 41 15.28 -0.79 11.77
C PHE A 41 15.53 -1.60 13.05
N PRO A 42 15.73 -0.95 14.20
CA PRO A 42 16.09 -1.64 15.44
C PRO A 42 14.99 -2.51 16.01
N GLU A 43 13.73 -2.22 15.69
CA GLU A 43 12.60 -2.99 16.18
C GLU A 43 12.22 -4.09 15.19
N CYS A 44 12.15 -5.33 15.69
CA CYS A 44 11.79 -6.50 14.90
C CYS A 44 10.73 -7.31 15.64
N THR A 45 9.61 -7.57 14.96
CA THR A 45 8.50 -8.37 15.49
C THR A 45 8.17 -9.49 14.50
N GLU A 46 8.00 -10.70 15.01
CA GLU A 46 7.51 -11.81 14.20
C GLU A 46 5.98 -11.77 14.13
N LEU A 47 5.46 -11.70 12.91
CA LEU A 47 4.03 -11.75 12.65
C LEU A 47 3.64 -13.19 12.32
N ASN A 48 2.92 -13.83 13.21
CA ASN A 48 2.29 -15.11 12.91
C ASN A 48 1.01 -14.84 12.11
N PRO A 49 0.81 -15.50 10.96
CA PRO A 49 -0.42 -15.33 10.21
C PRO A 49 -1.58 -15.87 11.04
N VAL A 50 -2.42 -14.97 11.53
CA VAL A 50 -3.73 -15.33 12.08
C VAL A 50 -4.66 -15.47 10.87
N PHE A 51 -4.89 -16.69 10.41
CA PHE A 51 -5.92 -16.95 9.43
C PHE A 51 -7.30 -16.81 10.07
N GLN A 52 -7.91 -15.65 9.93
CA GLN A 52 -9.35 -15.53 10.08
C GLN A 52 -10.00 -15.89 8.74
N VAL A 53 -10.20 -17.16 8.48
CA VAL A 53 -11.07 -17.60 7.41
C VAL A 53 -12.48 -17.74 7.96
N ALA A 54 -13.24 -16.67 7.89
CA ALA A 54 -14.68 -16.73 8.03
C ALA A 54 -15.30 -16.85 6.63
N VAL A 55 -15.27 -18.04 6.04
CA VAL A 55 -16.11 -18.35 4.88
C VAL A 55 -16.92 -19.61 5.24
N GLY A 56 -18.21 -19.43 5.46
CA GLY A 56 -19.18 -20.53 5.48
C GLY A 56 -19.22 -21.43 6.72
N GLY A 57 -18.81 -20.96 7.91
CA GLY A 57 -19.23 -21.57 9.19
C GLY A 57 -18.59 -22.92 9.56
N GLN A 58 -17.50 -23.35 8.93
CA GLN A 58 -16.73 -24.52 9.36
C GLN A 58 -15.35 -24.09 9.88
N PRO A 59 -14.94 -24.50 11.10
CA PRO A 59 -13.59 -24.26 11.56
C PRO A 59 -12.60 -25.11 10.75
N VAL A 60 -11.64 -24.46 10.08
CA VAL A 60 -10.48 -25.16 9.51
C VAL A 60 -9.54 -25.48 10.67
N ASP A 61 -9.19 -26.74 10.82
CA ASP A 61 -8.24 -27.22 11.83
C ASP A 61 -6.85 -26.62 11.56
N MET A 62 -6.40 -25.75 12.47
CA MET A 62 -5.15 -24.96 12.39
C MET A 62 -4.07 -25.56 13.30
N SER A 63 -3.92 -26.87 13.32
CA SER A 63 -3.07 -27.56 14.28
C SER A 63 -1.56 -27.36 14.11
N GLU A 64 -1.08 -26.74 13.02
CA GLU A 64 0.32 -26.30 12.94
C GLU A 64 0.45 -24.91 12.28
N PRO A 65 1.11 -23.93 12.91
CA PRO A 65 1.45 -22.69 12.23
C PRO A 65 2.41 -23.01 11.09
N ASN A 66 1.97 -22.79 9.87
CA ASN A 66 2.81 -22.98 8.71
C ASN A 66 3.97 -21.97 8.77
N LYS A 67 5.13 -22.42 9.26
CA LYS A 67 6.35 -21.59 9.42
C LYS A 67 6.79 -20.91 8.11
N ALA A 68 6.38 -21.47 6.96
CA ALA A 68 6.62 -20.84 5.65
C ALA A 68 5.87 -19.52 5.46
N LEU A 69 4.86 -19.24 6.28
CA LEU A 69 4.07 -18.00 6.23
C LEU A 69 4.46 -16.99 7.32
N SER A 70 5.46 -17.29 8.16
CA SER A 70 5.94 -16.33 9.16
C SER A 70 6.54 -15.11 8.45
N ARG A 71 6.19 -13.93 8.94
CA ARG A 71 6.69 -12.65 8.44
C ARG A 71 7.42 -11.93 9.55
N LEU A 72 8.48 -11.21 9.20
CA LEU A 72 9.06 -10.24 10.11
C LEU A 72 8.53 -8.85 9.75
N GLN A 73 8.21 -8.09 10.78
CA GLN A 73 7.92 -6.67 10.69
C GLN A 73 9.05 -5.90 11.36
N LEU A 74 9.68 -5.03 10.60
CA LEU A 74 10.80 -4.21 11.03
C LEU A 74 10.33 -2.76 11.11
N ARG A 75 10.72 -2.02 12.15
CA ARG A 75 10.37 -0.61 12.33
C ARG A 75 11.60 0.23 12.57
N ASN A 76 11.63 1.40 11.98
CA ASN A 76 12.64 2.40 12.28
C ASN A 76 12.35 3.10 13.64
N LYS A 77 13.32 3.87 14.14
CA LYS A 77 13.28 4.46 15.49
C LYS A 77 12.10 5.38 15.76
N ASP A 78 11.63 6.10 14.76
CA ASP A 78 10.52 7.06 14.87
C ASP A 78 9.17 6.48 14.44
N ASN A 79 9.13 5.18 14.11
CA ASN A 79 7.94 4.48 13.63
C ASN A 79 7.32 5.02 12.33
N SER A 80 8.06 5.83 11.57
CA SER A 80 7.59 6.38 10.30
C SER A 80 7.74 5.41 9.13
N VAL A 81 8.61 4.40 9.26
CA VAL A 81 8.84 3.38 8.23
C VAL A 81 8.68 1.99 8.81
N VAL A 82 7.95 1.16 8.09
CA VAL A 82 7.78 -0.27 8.42
C VAL A 82 8.14 -1.11 7.20
N VAL A 83 8.94 -2.15 7.39
CA VAL A 83 9.26 -3.14 6.36
C VAL A 83 8.73 -4.49 6.81
N GLN A 84 7.93 -5.14 5.98
CA GLN A 84 7.49 -6.52 6.20
C GLN A 84 8.17 -7.43 5.20
N ILE A 85 8.73 -8.52 5.69
CA ILE A 85 9.41 -9.52 4.87
C ILE A 85 8.86 -10.91 5.16
N GLY A 86 8.57 -11.66 4.10
CA GLY A 86 8.12 -13.06 4.12
C GLY A 86 8.69 -13.83 2.95
N ALA A 87 8.34 -15.12 2.84
CA ALA A 87 8.81 -16.02 1.79
C ALA A 87 8.48 -15.54 0.38
N ASP A 88 7.32 -14.92 0.25
CA ASP A 88 6.73 -14.51 -1.02
C ASP A 88 6.43 -13.01 -1.05
N LEU A 89 6.95 -12.25 -0.05
CA LEU A 89 6.48 -10.90 0.19
C LEU A 89 7.57 -9.98 0.71
N LEU A 90 7.64 -8.81 0.10
CA LEU A 90 8.27 -7.63 0.67
C LEU A 90 7.27 -6.47 0.62
N VAL A 91 7.00 -5.83 1.76
CA VAL A 91 6.21 -4.60 1.81
C VAL A 91 7.02 -3.51 2.50
N VAL A 92 7.07 -2.36 1.87
CA VAL A 92 7.68 -1.15 2.44
C VAL A 92 6.57 -0.15 2.68
N HIS A 93 6.39 0.26 3.94
CA HIS A 93 5.41 1.24 4.35
C HIS A 93 6.11 2.53 4.76
N HIS A 94 5.56 3.65 4.36
CA HIS A 94 5.90 4.96 4.89
C HIS A 94 4.67 5.56 5.54
N LEU A 95 4.71 5.69 6.86
CA LEU A 95 3.66 6.27 7.69
C LEU A 95 3.88 7.78 7.82
N GLN A 96 2.98 8.46 8.51
CA GLN A 96 3.17 9.88 8.86
C GLN A 96 4.35 10.06 9.83
N PRO A 97 5.14 11.14 9.68
CA PRO A 97 5.08 12.15 8.62
C PRO A 97 5.70 11.64 7.31
N TYR A 98 4.94 11.70 6.22
CA TYR A 98 5.44 11.36 4.91
C TYR A 98 6.37 12.47 4.39
N THR A 99 7.53 12.11 3.87
CA THR A 99 8.54 13.09 3.43
C THR A 99 8.32 13.53 1.98
N ASN A 100 8.66 12.69 1.01
CA ASN A 100 8.47 12.90 -0.41
C ASN A 100 8.56 11.57 -1.16
N TRP A 101 8.17 11.61 -2.45
CA TRP A 101 8.20 10.43 -3.30
C TRP A 101 9.61 9.90 -3.54
N GLU A 102 10.58 10.76 -3.78
CA GLU A 102 11.94 10.38 -4.08
C GLU A 102 12.55 9.52 -2.96
N ASN A 103 12.41 9.97 -1.71
CA ASN A 103 12.89 9.24 -0.54
C ASN A 103 12.17 7.88 -0.39
N PHE A 104 10.86 7.86 -0.60
CA PHE A 104 10.09 6.62 -0.49
C PHE A 104 10.44 5.64 -1.61
N ARG A 105 10.55 6.10 -2.86
CA ARG A 105 11.00 5.30 -4.00
C ARG A 105 12.39 4.69 -3.75
N ASP A 106 13.34 5.50 -3.32
CA ASP A 106 14.72 5.07 -3.09
C ASP A 106 14.78 4.02 -1.94
N LEU A 107 13.93 4.17 -0.93
CA LEU A 107 13.76 3.17 0.12
C LEU A 107 13.21 1.85 -0.44
N ILE A 108 12.17 1.90 -1.26
CA ILE A 108 11.60 0.71 -1.92
C ILE A 108 12.67 -0.02 -2.75
N LEU A 109 13.41 0.72 -3.58
CA LEU A 109 14.47 0.15 -4.42
C LEU A 109 15.57 -0.49 -3.58
N ARG A 110 16.00 0.16 -2.53
CA ARG A 110 17.04 -0.34 -1.62
C ARG A 110 16.62 -1.61 -0.87
N MET A 111 15.38 -1.64 -0.34
CA MET A 111 14.86 -2.83 0.35
C MET A 111 14.64 -3.98 -0.62
N GLY A 112 14.13 -3.70 -1.82
CA GLY A 112 13.96 -4.69 -2.88
C GLY A 112 15.29 -5.29 -3.33
N SER A 113 16.34 -4.49 -3.55
CA SER A 113 17.67 -4.98 -3.90
C SER A 113 18.22 -5.93 -2.83
N LYS A 114 18.13 -5.53 -1.55
CA LYS A 114 18.58 -6.41 -0.45
C LYS A 114 17.79 -7.73 -0.38
N TYR A 115 16.49 -7.67 -0.63
CA TYR A 115 15.67 -8.88 -0.66
C TYR A 115 16.13 -9.84 -1.78
N VAL A 116 16.33 -9.33 -3.00
CA VAL A 116 16.78 -10.13 -4.14
C VAL A 116 18.20 -10.65 -3.96
N GLU A 117 19.12 -9.85 -3.41
CA GLU A 117 20.49 -10.27 -3.11
C GLU A 117 20.54 -11.46 -2.15
N LEU A 118 19.61 -11.51 -1.19
CA LEU A 118 19.55 -12.59 -0.20
C LEU A 118 18.89 -13.87 -0.70
N ILE A 119 17.86 -13.73 -1.54
CA ILE A 119 17.06 -14.87 -2.02
C ILE A 119 17.66 -15.43 -3.32
N GLY A 120 18.35 -14.59 -4.08
CA GLY A 120 18.85 -14.95 -5.41
C GLY A 120 17.78 -14.76 -6.47
N GLU A 121 17.60 -15.74 -7.34
CA GLU A 121 16.65 -15.65 -8.44
C GLU A 121 15.20 -15.71 -7.93
N VAL A 122 14.44 -14.64 -8.17
CA VAL A 122 13.03 -14.52 -7.80
C VAL A 122 12.18 -14.05 -8.99
N LYS A 123 10.96 -14.48 -9.01
CA LYS A 123 9.97 -14.09 -10.02
C LYS A 123 8.93 -13.21 -9.37
N LEU A 124 8.79 -11.98 -9.86
CA LEU A 124 7.80 -11.05 -9.38
C LEU A 124 6.44 -11.38 -10.03
N GLU A 125 5.43 -11.67 -9.21
CA GLU A 125 4.08 -11.98 -9.68
C GLU A 125 3.14 -10.78 -9.61
N ARG A 126 3.33 -9.95 -8.58
CA ARG A 126 2.49 -8.77 -8.34
C ARG A 126 3.34 -7.64 -7.75
N VAL A 127 3.04 -6.45 -8.19
CA VAL A 127 3.52 -5.22 -7.57
C VAL A 127 2.33 -4.28 -7.35
N GLY A 128 2.31 -3.61 -6.20
CA GLY A 128 1.29 -2.61 -5.87
C GLY A 128 1.91 -1.39 -5.22
N LEU A 129 1.44 -0.20 -5.59
CA LEU A 129 1.71 1.07 -4.93
C LEU A 129 0.39 1.63 -4.44
N ARG A 130 0.25 1.80 -3.11
CA ARG A 130 -1.01 2.21 -2.47
C ARG A 130 -0.81 3.41 -1.58
N TYR A 131 -1.73 4.37 -1.69
CA TYR A 131 -1.79 5.57 -0.87
C TYR A 131 -3.11 5.65 -0.14
N ILE A 132 -3.06 5.66 1.19
CA ILE A 132 -4.23 5.73 2.08
C ILE A 132 -4.29 7.14 2.67
N ASN A 133 -5.37 7.84 2.35
CA ASN A 133 -5.59 9.21 2.79
C ASN A 133 -6.79 9.27 3.73
N HIS A 134 -6.62 10.00 4.84
CA HIS A 134 -7.68 10.33 5.77
C HIS A 134 -7.95 11.84 5.72
N ILE A 135 -9.05 12.20 5.11
CA ILE A 135 -9.52 13.59 5.06
C ILE A 135 -10.36 13.82 6.32
N SER A 136 -9.96 14.77 7.14
CA SER A 136 -10.63 15.08 8.41
C SER A 136 -11.59 16.26 8.22
N PRO A 137 -12.91 16.03 8.07
CA PRO A 137 -13.87 17.11 8.05
C PRO A 137 -13.96 17.77 9.44
N PRO A 138 -14.50 19.00 9.54
CA PRO A 138 -14.78 19.62 10.81
C PRO A 138 -15.77 18.77 11.65
N GLU A 139 -15.70 18.94 12.97
CA GLU A 139 -16.65 18.26 13.86
C GLU A 139 -18.08 18.71 13.59
N GLY A 140 -19.02 17.77 13.63
CA GLY A 140 -20.42 17.98 13.36
C GLY A 140 -20.83 17.57 11.95
N ARG A 141 -21.89 18.22 11.43
CA ARG A 141 -22.41 17.93 10.09
C ARG A 141 -21.55 18.58 9.03
N PHE A 142 -21.19 17.81 7.99
CA PHE A 142 -20.44 18.27 6.82
C PHE A 142 -21.02 17.67 5.54
N GLU A 143 -20.79 18.35 4.43
CA GLU A 143 -21.18 17.87 3.10
C GLU A 143 -19.95 17.25 2.43
N ILE A 144 -20.08 16.00 1.95
CA ILE A 144 -18.94 15.22 1.37
C ILE A 144 -18.38 15.92 0.15
N GLU A 145 -19.22 16.58 -0.64
CA GLU A 145 -18.88 17.33 -1.84
C GLU A 145 -17.90 18.48 -1.62
N GLN A 146 -17.80 18.95 -0.38
CA GLN A 146 -16.80 19.96 -0.02
C GLN A 146 -15.38 19.41 0.00
N PHE A 147 -15.22 18.09 0.08
CA PHE A 147 -13.94 17.42 0.22
C PHE A 147 -13.61 16.52 -0.97
N LEU A 148 -14.59 15.79 -1.48
CA LEU A 148 -14.44 14.79 -2.54
C LEU A 148 -15.26 15.16 -3.77
N SER A 149 -14.66 14.96 -4.94
CA SER A 149 -15.35 15.01 -6.24
C SER A 149 -16.03 13.68 -6.59
N VAL A 150 -15.66 12.59 -5.89
CA VAL A 150 -16.20 11.24 -6.08
C VAL A 150 -16.90 10.81 -4.79
N PHE A 151 -18.23 10.84 -4.81
CA PHE A 151 -19.08 10.51 -3.66
C PHE A 151 -20.40 9.88 -4.13
N PRO A 152 -21.18 9.20 -3.23
CA PRO A 152 -22.41 8.55 -3.62
C PRO A 152 -23.50 9.56 -3.99
N ILE A 153 -24.19 9.30 -5.10
CA ILE A 153 -25.43 9.98 -5.42
C ILE A 153 -26.54 9.27 -4.65
N LEU A 154 -27.11 9.97 -3.66
CA LEU A 154 -28.18 9.41 -2.86
C LEU A 154 -29.53 9.54 -3.58
N PRO A 155 -30.43 8.53 -3.45
CA PRO A 155 -31.76 8.63 -4.00
C PRO A 155 -32.55 9.75 -3.30
N SER A 156 -33.13 10.67 -4.06
CA SER A 156 -34.02 11.69 -3.54
C SER A 156 -35.47 11.15 -3.46
N PRO A 157 -36.21 11.39 -2.38
CA PRO A 157 -35.93 12.24 -1.24
C PRO A 157 -35.71 11.44 0.06
N LEU A 158 -34.49 10.95 0.30
CA LEU A 158 -34.15 10.46 1.63
C LEU A 158 -33.80 11.67 2.50
N ASN A 159 -34.76 12.08 3.33
CA ASN A 159 -34.53 13.15 4.31
C ASN A 159 -33.86 12.60 5.59
N LEU A 160 -32.76 11.87 5.39
CA LEU A 160 -32.02 11.16 6.44
C LEU A 160 -30.53 11.52 6.34
N ASP A 161 -29.89 11.60 7.49
CA ASP A 161 -28.43 11.77 7.55
C ASP A 161 -27.72 10.49 7.11
N LEU A 162 -26.69 10.64 6.26
CA LEU A 162 -25.87 9.52 5.83
C LEU A 162 -24.95 9.08 6.98
N ALA A 163 -25.19 7.89 7.53
CA ALA A 163 -24.36 7.33 8.61
C ALA A 163 -23.03 6.76 8.14
N GLY A 164 -22.95 6.34 6.87
CA GLY A 164 -21.73 5.77 6.29
C GLY A 164 -21.95 5.35 4.84
N PHE A 165 -20.86 5.27 4.10
CA PHE A 165 -20.81 4.67 2.75
C PHE A 165 -19.45 4.05 2.49
N SER A 166 -19.38 3.17 1.51
CA SER A 166 -18.14 2.69 0.91
C SER A 166 -18.40 2.46 -0.58
N GLN A 167 -17.53 3.02 -1.41
CA GLN A 167 -17.56 2.85 -2.86
C GLN A 167 -16.19 2.35 -3.32
N VAL A 168 -16.17 1.41 -4.25
CA VAL A 168 -14.95 0.90 -4.87
C VAL A 168 -15.12 0.91 -6.37
N TYR A 169 -14.17 1.50 -7.06
CA TYR A 169 -14.05 1.49 -8.51
C TYR A 169 -12.72 0.85 -8.91
N GLU A 170 -12.69 0.15 -10.03
CA GLU A 170 -11.49 -0.42 -10.62
C GLU A 170 -11.31 0.15 -12.03
N PHE A 171 -10.21 0.88 -12.23
CA PHE A 171 -9.86 1.47 -13.51
C PHE A 171 -8.71 0.69 -14.15
N GLN A 172 -8.90 0.27 -15.39
CA GLN A 172 -7.89 -0.50 -16.12
C GLN A 172 -6.94 0.43 -16.88
N TYR A 173 -5.64 0.22 -16.69
CA TYR A 173 -4.57 0.88 -17.42
C TYR A 173 -3.96 -0.08 -18.44
N VAL A 174 -3.66 0.44 -19.63
CA VAL A 174 -3.03 -0.33 -20.70
C VAL A 174 -1.51 -0.28 -20.60
N GLN A 175 -0.95 0.88 -20.23
CA GLN A 175 0.48 1.11 -20.06
C GLN A 175 0.73 2.01 -18.84
N PRO A 176 1.36 1.47 -17.79
CA PRO A 176 1.65 0.04 -17.60
C PRO A 176 0.36 -0.76 -17.48
N LYS A 177 0.39 -2.06 -17.82
CA LYS A 177 -0.77 -2.94 -17.62
C LYS A 177 -1.03 -3.08 -16.13
N ALA A 178 -2.07 -2.40 -15.66
CA ALA A 178 -2.38 -2.28 -14.24
C ALA A 178 -3.87 -2.03 -14.00
N VAL A 179 -4.27 -2.18 -12.75
CA VAL A 179 -5.59 -1.77 -12.25
C VAL A 179 -5.37 -0.76 -11.13
N LEU A 180 -6.02 0.40 -11.22
CA LEU A 180 -6.16 1.31 -10.09
C LEU A 180 -7.47 0.97 -9.36
N LYS A 181 -7.36 0.48 -8.14
CA LYS A 181 -8.48 0.36 -7.22
C LYS A 181 -8.62 1.67 -6.45
N HIS A 182 -9.74 2.32 -6.66
CA HIS A 182 -10.11 3.59 -6.07
C HIS A 182 -11.23 3.36 -5.07
N GLN A 183 -10.98 3.61 -3.80
CA GLN A 183 -11.99 3.44 -2.75
C GLN A 183 -12.21 4.74 -2.00
N THR A 184 -13.47 5.11 -1.83
CA THR A 184 -13.90 6.20 -0.94
C THR A 184 -14.90 5.68 0.08
N GLY A 185 -14.93 6.31 1.25
CA GLY A 185 -15.87 5.91 2.30
C GLY A 185 -15.80 6.80 3.54
N ILE A 186 -16.73 6.58 4.45
CA ILE A 186 -16.66 7.13 5.80
C ILE A 186 -16.13 6.04 6.71
N VAL A 187 -15.05 6.34 7.45
CA VAL A 187 -14.46 5.41 8.41
C VAL A 187 -14.27 6.07 9.77
N GLN A 188 -14.35 5.28 10.83
CA GLN A 188 -14.05 5.73 12.18
C GLN A 188 -12.60 5.33 12.50
N ARG A 189 -11.79 6.31 12.88
CA ARG A 189 -10.43 6.09 13.35
C ARG A 189 -10.41 5.46 14.75
N GLY A 190 -9.25 4.91 15.12
CA GLY A 190 -9.05 4.33 16.45
C GLY A 190 -9.22 5.32 17.62
N ASP A 191 -9.11 6.63 17.35
CA ASP A 191 -9.39 7.70 18.33
C ASP A 191 -10.88 8.11 18.39
N GLY A 192 -11.75 7.40 17.65
CA GLY A 192 -13.19 7.64 17.59
C GLY A 192 -13.62 8.73 16.60
N LYS A 193 -12.68 9.43 15.96
CA LYS A 193 -13.00 10.48 14.98
C LYS A 193 -13.45 9.88 13.65
N VAL A 194 -14.43 10.53 13.04
CA VAL A 194 -14.91 10.19 11.70
C VAL A 194 -14.02 10.89 10.67
N VAL A 195 -13.59 10.17 9.65
CA VAL A 195 -12.82 10.69 8.51
C VAL A 195 -13.38 10.16 7.20
N LEU A 196 -13.13 10.90 6.12
CA LEU A 196 -13.36 10.41 4.77
C LEU A 196 -12.09 9.67 4.32
N LEU A 197 -12.26 8.42 3.94
CA LEU A 197 -11.22 7.59 3.35
C LEU A 197 -11.12 7.89 1.85
N LEU A 198 -9.90 8.10 1.37
CA LEU A 198 -9.54 8.01 -0.05
C LEU A 198 -8.33 7.07 -0.15
N ASP A 199 -8.57 5.87 -0.65
CA ASP A 199 -7.61 4.78 -0.75
C ASP A 199 -7.39 4.43 -2.23
N LEU A 200 -6.16 4.57 -2.68
CA LEU A 200 -5.75 4.43 -4.07
C LEU A 200 -4.67 3.35 -4.16
N ASP A 201 -5.00 2.20 -4.75
CA ASP A 201 -4.09 1.04 -4.89
C ASP A 201 -3.87 0.73 -6.37
N PHE A 202 -2.67 1.02 -6.87
CA PHE A 202 -2.26 0.80 -8.26
C PHE A 202 -1.48 -0.51 -8.36
N ILE A 203 -2.04 -1.49 -9.09
CA ILE A 203 -1.60 -2.88 -9.05
C ILE A 203 -1.30 -3.39 -10.45
N SER A 204 -0.11 -4.00 -10.64
CA SER A 204 0.20 -4.85 -11.79
C SER A 204 0.35 -6.30 -11.36
N GLN A 205 -0.21 -7.22 -12.15
CA GLN A 205 -0.16 -8.67 -11.94
C GLN A 205 0.24 -9.38 -13.24
N GLY A 206 0.71 -10.62 -13.12
CA GLY A 206 1.10 -11.42 -14.28
C GLY A 206 2.29 -10.82 -15.03
N ILE A 207 3.26 -10.32 -14.27
CA ILE A 207 4.43 -9.58 -14.78
C ILE A 207 5.30 -10.45 -15.69
N GLU A 208 5.21 -11.78 -15.57
CA GLU A 208 5.89 -12.75 -16.44
C GLU A 208 5.61 -12.56 -17.93
N SER A 209 4.43 -12.06 -18.27
CA SER A 209 4.03 -11.85 -19.67
C SER A 209 4.60 -10.56 -20.26
N ILE A 210 5.22 -9.72 -19.46
CA ILE A 210 5.69 -8.39 -19.89
C ILE A 210 7.14 -8.43 -20.36
N GLU A 211 7.97 -9.35 -19.85
CA GLU A 211 9.35 -9.52 -20.33
C GLU A 211 9.79 -11.00 -20.32
N SER A 212 9.72 -11.64 -21.46
CA SER A 212 10.26 -12.97 -21.72
C SER A 212 11.78 -12.94 -21.92
N SER A 213 12.54 -12.30 -21.06
CA SER A 213 14.00 -12.44 -21.06
C SER A 213 14.44 -13.02 -19.73
N ASN A 214 15.07 -14.19 -19.82
CA ASN A 214 15.72 -14.97 -18.78
C ASN A 214 16.80 -14.21 -17.96
N LYS A 215 16.44 -13.06 -17.40
CA LYS A 215 17.35 -12.32 -16.52
C LYS A 215 16.64 -12.01 -15.22
N ILE A 216 17.30 -12.41 -14.13
CA ILE A 216 17.19 -11.89 -12.78
C ILE A 216 16.38 -10.61 -12.77
N PHE A 217 15.32 -10.58 -11.96
CA PHE A 217 14.55 -9.38 -11.68
C PHE A 217 15.51 -8.20 -11.48
N ASP A 218 15.78 -7.48 -12.58
CA ASP A 218 16.65 -6.32 -12.55
C ASP A 218 15.80 -5.13 -12.05
N LEU A 219 15.93 -4.85 -10.75
CA LEU A 219 15.31 -3.68 -10.12
C LEU A 219 15.69 -2.37 -10.79
N SER A 220 16.69 -2.38 -11.71
CA SER A 220 17.34 -1.15 -12.13
C SER A 220 16.54 -0.29 -13.11
N SER A 221 15.86 -0.84 -14.12
CA SER A 221 15.21 0.01 -15.11
C SER A 221 13.70 -0.14 -15.17
N TRP A 222 13.20 -1.36 -15.34
CA TRP A 222 11.76 -1.60 -15.48
C TRP A 222 10.98 -1.23 -14.21
N PHE A 223 11.46 -1.74 -13.05
CA PHE A 223 10.77 -1.53 -11.79
C PHE A 223 10.77 -0.05 -11.37
N GLN A 224 11.89 0.64 -11.56
CA GLN A 224 11.98 2.07 -11.30
C GLN A 224 11.04 2.88 -12.20
N ASN A 225 10.95 2.52 -13.48
CA ASN A 225 10.01 3.15 -14.41
C ASN A 225 8.56 2.87 -14.01
N TRP A 226 8.27 1.61 -13.62
CA TRP A 226 6.95 1.25 -13.14
C TRP A 226 6.55 2.05 -11.90
N LEU A 227 7.45 2.17 -10.91
CA LEU A 227 7.21 2.95 -9.69
C LEU A 227 6.88 4.42 -10.00
N ASN A 228 7.63 5.05 -10.90
CA ASN A 228 7.37 6.43 -11.28
C ASN A 228 6.01 6.58 -11.99
N GLN A 229 5.69 5.68 -12.93
CA GLN A 229 4.39 5.69 -13.61
C GLN A 229 3.23 5.42 -12.65
N ALA A 230 3.40 4.47 -11.72
CA ALA A 230 2.40 4.16 -10.70
C ALA A 230 2.15 5.38 -9.80
N HIS A 231 3.22 6.05 -9.37
CA HIS A 231 3.12 7.27 -8.57
C HIS A 231 2.38 8.37 -9.32
N ASP A 232 2.74 8.65 -10.57
CA ASP A 232 2.08 9.68 -11.39
C ASP A 232 0.58 9.38 -11.57
N CYS A 233 0.22 8.10 -11.78
CA CYS A 233 -1.18 7.69 -11.90
C CYS A 233 -1.94 7.86 -10.58
N VAL A 234 -1.35 7.48 -9.45
CA VAL A 234 -1.98 7.63 -8.12
C VAL A 234 -2.08 9.10 -7.74
N GLU A 235 -1.07 9.92 -8.02
CA GLU A 235 -1.12 11.37 -7.78
C GLU A 235 -2.23 12.04 -8.61
N ALA A 236 -2.31 11.73 -9.90
CA ALA A 236 -3.39 12.23 -10.76
C ALA A 236 -4.78 11.81 -10.26
N ALA A 237 -4.93 10.56 -9.82
CA ALA A 237 -6.17 10.06 -9.23
C ALA A 237 -6.50 10.77 -7.92
N PHE A 238 -5.51 11.01 -7.05
CA PHE A 238 -5.67 11.75 -5.81
C PHE A 238 -6.20 13.17 -6.07
N ILE A 239 -5.53 13.93 -6.94
CA ILE A 239 -5.92 15.30 -7.28
C ILE A 239 -7.34 15.33 -7.88
N SER A 240 -7.64 14.42 -8.80
CA SER A 240 -8.95 14.35 -9.45
C SER A 240 -10.08 13.93 -8.51
N SER A 241 -9.76 13.25 -7.40
CA SER A 241 -10.74 12.78 -6.42
C SER A 241 -11.12 13.82 -5.40
N LEU A 242 -10.32 14.87 -5.25
CA LEU A 242 -10.58 15.95 -4.31
C LEU A 242 -11.43 17.05 -4.94
N ASN A 243 -12.26 17.69 -4.10
CA ASN A 243 -12.86 18.95 -4.48
C ASN A 243 -11.76 20.00 -4.74
N PRO A 244 -11.81 20.78 -5.83
CA PRO A 244 -10.75 21.74 -6.18
C PRO A 244 -10.45 22.76 -5.08
N ASP A 245 -11.47 23.33 -4.44
CA ASP A 245 -11.29 24.33 -3.37
C ASP A 245 -10.64 23.68 -2.13
N TYR A 246 -11.02 22.44 -1.84
CA TYR A 246 -10.39 21.69 -0.76
C TYR A 246 -8.93 21.39 -1.08
N TYR A 247 -8.63 20.93 -2.30
CA TYR A 247 -7.23 20.68 -2.72
C TYR A 247 -6.36 21.92 -2.58
N GLU A 248 -6.85 23.09 -3.03
CA GLU A 248 -6.12 24.35 -2.86
C GLU A 248 -5.89 24.71 -1.38
N SER A 249 -6.78 24.32 -0.49
CA SER A 249 -6.62 24.55 0.96
C SER A 249 -5.54 23.68 1.63
N LEU A 250 -5.06 22.64 0.95
CA LEU A 250 -3.99 21.75 1.41
C LEU A 250 -2.59 22.24 1.01
N ARG A 251 -2.50 23.14 0.02
CA ARG A 251 -1.27 23.75 -0.48
C ARG A 251 -0.78 24.85 0.48
#